data_4d6a14d4f97224fb55af85c9ebb1ab1e
#
_entry.id   4d6a14d4f97224fb55af85c9ebb1ab1e
#
_cell.length_a   1.000
_cell.length_b   1.000
_cell.length_c   1.000
_cell.angle_alpha   90.00
_cell.angle_beta   90.00
_cell.angle_gamma   90.00
#
_symmetry.space_group_name_H-M   'P 1'
#
loop_
_entity.id
_entity.type
_entity.pdbx_description
1 polymer ?
#
loop_
_entity_poly.entity_id
_entity_poly.type
_entity_poly.pdbx_seq_one_letter_code
_entity_poly.pdbx_strand_id
1 'polypeptide(L)'
;MKQLHKTIRTGAVLGLLSLALVGCSDFLEIKPRDIVTEDNFWNEKTDVDQMVAGCYASMQSDEFIRRCIVWGELRSENIYPGSQVQDNEDLYQTLRENLLTTNSYCKWNIFYEVINKCNTIIRNAPLVSEKDPSYRSSDVQATIAEMTALRSLCYFYLIRAFDEVPFTRDAVTQEDEVKYEPASTFDYVLGEIIKDLEAVKPYALDHHASIDKRTDGVGQTYNSNCNRITRPAINAMLAEMYLWQGNFDKSIESADAVIEAKRKDYERDYSRQTSLTFSAPQLLTAPHGLIVPMYQATQSNAANVADAIFGKENSFESIFELSFNYSTSQTNYVQSSAVASLYGSYPSSGGNKGSGLLAVNPNIVADVYNGTNSFFANSYDTRYYTTFQPVDQNYGEGYIRKFVSTGFNLEPKVQNNIQFNSYENSAFSSHADFDRNWIFYRLSDVMLLEAEAYLMKATDDDTEENAALIEKAFDLIYLVNARSVTDRTKYLVATSSTATNRGSLMQLLRKERNAELMFEGKRFFDLIRYARFDGNTDIVRNNVTSKISSGGTGLFPSMAYLFWPYAKEEVQVNPYLVQKSIYGAGRTTYDINE
;
A
#
# COMPACT_ATOMS: atom_id res chain seq x y z
N MET A 1 47.59 -41.48 69.76
CA MET A 1 46.35 -40.61 69.74
C MET A 1 46.49 -39.28 69.00
N LYS A 2 47.62 -38.57 69.07
CA LYS A 2 47.73 -37.25 68.35
C LYS A 2 47.75 -37.32 66.82
N GLN A 3 48.20 -38.43 66.19
CA GLN A 3 48.14 -38.57 64.71
C GLN A 3 46.78 -38.95 64.20
N LEU A 4 45.99 -39.71 64.95
CA LEU A 4 44.60 -40.07 64.54
C LEU A 4 43.66 -38.89 64.52
N HIS A 5 43.82 -37.94 65.43
CA HIS A 5 43.00 -36.70 65.44
C HIS A 5 43.35 -35.73 64.33
N LYS A 6 44.61 -35.75 63.81
CA LYS A 6 44.98 -34.90 62.65
C LYS A 6 44.39 -35.44 61.39
N THR A 7 44.35 -36.75 61.16
CA THR A 7 43.81 -37.40 59.97
C THR A 7 42.25 -37.22 59.89
N ILE A 8 41.55 -37.31 61.03
CA ILE A 8 40.11 -37.11 61.10
C ILE A 8 39.74 -35.64 60.85
N ARG A 9 40.55 -34.69 61.35
CA ARG A 9 40.32 -33.25 61.07
C ARG A 9 40.55 -32.88 59.60
N THR A 10 41.59 -33.48 58.99
CA THR A 10 41.89 -33.23 57.55
C THR A 10 40.81 -33.87 56.66
N GLY A 11 40.31 -35.05 56.99
CA GLY A 11 39.23 -35.72 56.26
C GLY A 11 37.91 -35.00 56.41
N ALA A 12 37.58 -34.44 57.57
CA ALA A 12 36.39 -33.69 57.82
C ALA A 12 36.40 -32.31 57.07
N VAL A 13 37.55 -31.66 56.99
CA VAL A 13 37.72 -30.40 56.25
C VAL A 13 37.65 -30.64 54.72
N LEU A 14 38.26 -31.74 54.20
CA LEU A 14 38.08 -32.08 52.77
C LEU A 14 36.65 -32.51 52.43
N GLY A 15 35.94 -33.21 53.32
CA GLY A 15 34.53 -33.57 53.13
C GLY A 15 33.59 -32.37 53.15
N LEU A 16 33.87 -31.35 53.97
CA LEU A 16 33.13 -30.10 54.01
C LEU A 16 33.44 -29.19 52.79
N LEU A 17 34.67 -29.22 52.25
CA LEU A 17 34.98 -28.49 51.00
C LEU A 17 34.37 -29.15 49.76
N SER A 18 34.20 -30.48 49.73
CA SER A 18 33.54 -31.15 48.60
C SER A 18 32.01 -30.97 48.59
N LEU A 19 31.37 -30.74 49.74
CA LEU A 19 29.95 -30.39 49.82
C LEU A 19 29.66 -28.92 49.43
N ALA A 20 30.64 -28.05 49.48
CA ALA A 20 30.49 -26.63 49.08
C ALA A 20 30.63 -26.43 47.55
N LEU A 21 31.02 -27.47 46.77
CA LEU A 21 31.14 -27.41 45.32
C LEU A 21 29.89 -27.90 44.55
N VAL A 22 28.87 -28.39 45.26
CA VAL A 22 27.53 -28.60 44.69
C VAL A 22 26.69 -27.36 44.95
N GLY A 23 27.19 -26.22 44.54
CA GLY A 23 26.41 -25.00 44.43
C GLY A 23 25.47 -25.18 43.27
N CYS A 24 24.15 -25.11 43.53
CA CYS A 24 23.13 -25.01 42.50
C CYS A 24 23.50 -23.88 41.55
N SER A 25 23.85 -24.22 40.32
CA SER A 25 24.08 -23.24 39.23
C SER A 25 22.87 -22.30 39.06
N ASP A 26 21.69 -22.79 39.39
CA ASP A 26 20.41 -22.00 39.32
C ASP A 26 20.28 -20.90 40.39
N PHE A 27 21.11 -20.92 41.47
CA PHE A 27 21.05 -19.91 42.51
C PHE A 27 21.83 -18.63 42.18
N LEU A 28 22.72 -18.69 41.18
CA LEU A 28 23.54 -17.55 40.73
C LEU A 28 23.00 -16.90 39.42
N GLU A 29 22.05 -17.52 38.78
CA GLU A 29 21.26 -16.86 37.71
C GLU A 29 20.18 -15.96 38.35
N ILE A 30 20.62 -14.79 38.83
CA ILE A 30 19.69 -13.71 39.12
C ILE A 30 19.16 -13.27 37.76
N LYS A 31 18.09 -13.90 37.29
CA LYS A 31 17.30 -13.32 36.17
C LYS A 31 16.76 -12.01 36.69
N PRO A 32 17.17 -10.87 36.12
CA PRO A 32 16.62 -9.58 36.53
C PRO A 32 15.11 -9.64 36.34
N ARG A 33 14.34 -9.48 37.38
CA ARG A 33 12.86 -9.51 37.33
C ARG A 33 12.28 -8.32 36.57
N ASP A 34 13.12 -7.30 36.32
CA ASP A 34 12.74 -6.04 35.68
C ASP A 34 13.19 -5.97 34.20
N ILE A 35 13.88 -6.98 33.66
CA ILE A 35 14.21 -7.06 32.24
C ILE A 35 13.26 -8.05 31.58
N VAL A 36 12.45 -7.53 30.67
CA VAL A 36 11.60 -8.36 29.80
C VAL A 36 12.54 -9.14 28.87
N THR A 37 12.66 -10.45 29.12
CA THR A 37 13.35 -11.40 28.23
C THR A 37 12.30 -12.13 27.40
N GLU A 38 12.68 -12.71 26.27
CA GLU A 38 11.77 -13.48 25.42
C GLU A 38 11.03 -14.57 26.22
N ASP A 39 11.73 -15.27 27.13
CA ASP A 39 11.17 -16.31 28.00
C ASP A 39 10.06 -15.80 28.95
N ASN A 40 10.11 -14.50 29.31
CA ASN A 40 9.20 -13.88 30.25
C ASN A 40 8.12 -13.03 29.59
N PHE A 41 8.19 -12.81 28.27
CA PHE A 41 7.29 -11.90 27.56
C PHE A 41 5.98 -12.59 27.18
N TRP A 42 6.01 -13.77 26.62
CA TRP A 42 4.86 -14.45 26.03
C TRP A 42 4.02 -15.21 27.09
N ASN A 43 3.16 -14.51 27.82
CA ASN A 43 2.34 -15.11 28.89
C ASN A 43 0.83 -14.91 28.70
N GLU A 44 0.39 -13.76 28.22
CA GLU A 44 -1.01 -13.38 28.15
C GLU A 44 -1.39 -12.89 26.75
N LYS A 45 -2.69 -12.94 26.43
CA LYS A 45 -3.22 -12.40 25.17
C LYS A 45 -2.79 -10.95 24.93
N THR A 46 -2.70 -10.14 25.98
CA THR A 46 -2.26 -8.75 25.90
C THR A 46 -0.83 -8.60 25.37
N ASP A 47 0.06 -9.57 25.62
CA ASP A 47 1.43 -9.56 25.09
C ASP A 47 1.41 -9.77 23.57
N VAL A 48 0.55 -10.69 23.11
CA VAL A 48 0.34 -10.92 21.68
C VAL A 48 -0.25 -9.68 21.01
N ASP A 49 -1.28 -9.06 21.62
CA ASP A 49 -1.93 -7.85 21.09
C ASP A 49 -0.93 -6.67 21.00
N GLN A 50 -0.01 -6.53 21.96
CA GLN A 50 1.06 -5.52 21.91
C GLN A 50 2.03 -5.76 20.75
N MET A 51 2.43 -7.02 20.52
CA MET A 51 3.31 -7.36 19.41
C MET A 51 2.61 -7.17 18.05
N VAL A 52 1.32 -7.49 17.95
CA VAL A 52 0.50 -7.19 16.75
C VAL A 52 0.48 -5.69 16.49
N ALA A 53 0.23 -4.86 17.52
CA ALA A 53 0.32 -3.41 17.39
C ALA A 53 1.72 -2.95 16.96
N GLY A 54 2.78 -3.61 17.45
CA GLY A 54 4.18 -3.38 17.04
C GLY A 54 4.45 -3.65 15.56
N CYS A 55 3.76 -4.63 14.93
CA CYS A 55 3.84 -4.85 13.49
C CYS A 55 3.27 -3.66 12.71
N TYR A 56 2.08 -3.20 13.08
CA TYR A 56 1.46 -2.03 12.45
C TYR A 56 2.28 -0.76 12.67
N ALA A 57 2.85 -0.57 13.87
CA ALA A 57 3.72 0.57 14.17
C ALA A 57 4.96 0.61 13.28
N SER A 58 5.58 -0.55 12.98
CA SER A 58 6.70 -0.60 12.02
C SER A 58 6.26 -0.24 10.60
N MET A 59 5.07 -0.67 10.18
CA MET A 59 4.50 -0.28 8.88
C MET A 59 4.14 1.21 8.81
N GLN A 60 3.79 1.83 9.93
CA GLN A 60 3.51 3.27 10.04
C GLN A 60 4.77 4.14 10.00
N SER A 61 5.97 3.57 10.01
CA SER A 61 7.21 4.33 9.93
C SER A 61 7.34 5.07 8.60
N ASP A 62 7.97 6.23 8.62
CA ASP A 62 8.31 6.99 7.41
C ASP A 62 9.07 6.14 6.40
N GLU A 63 9.96 5.29 6.89
CA GLU A 63 10.79 4.44 6.07
C GLU A 63 9.96 3.44 5.25
N PHE A 64 8.95 2.83 5.86
CA PHE A 64 8.05 1.89 5.19
C PHE A 64 7.17 2.59 4.14
N ILE A 65 6.50 3.68 4.54
CA ILE A 65 5.59 4.42 3.64
C ILE A 65 6.34 5.04 2.46
N ARG A 66 7.53 5.61 2.68
CA ARG A 66 8.35 6.15 1.58
C ARG A 66 8.68 5.09 0.55
N ARG A 67 8.98 3.84 0.96
CA ARG A 67 9.22 2.74 0.03
C ARG A 67 7.97 2.34 -0.73
N CYS A 68 6.82 2.29 -0.08
CA CYS A 68 5.56 2.03 -0.78
C CYS A 68 5.31 3.04 -1.91
N ILE A 69 5.56 4.33 -1.65
CA ILE A 69 5.44 5.40 -2.64
C ILE A 69 6.52 5.28 -3.73
N VAL A 70 7.79 5.20 -3.34
CA VAL A 70 8.92 5.24 -4.26
C VAL A 70 8.95 4.01 -5.17
N TRP A 71 8.71 2.82 -4.63
CA TRP A 71 8.71 1.58 -5.42
C TRP A 71 7.52 1.50 -6.37
N GLY A 72 6.36 1.95 -5.94
CA GLY A 72 5.12 1.80 -6.69
C GLY A 72 4.72 2.99 -7.57
N GLU A 73 5.32 4.17 -7.39
CA GLU A 73 4.90 5.37 -8.12
C GLU A 73 6.04 6.15 -8.80
N LEU A 74 7.20 6.29 -8.15
CA LEU A 74 8.21 7.29 -8.53
C LEU A 74 8.72 7.15 -9.95
N ARG A 75 8.88 5.92 -10.44
CA ARG A 75 9.39 5.60 -11.76
C ARG A 75 8.32 5.62 -12.85
N SER A 76 7.05 5.89 -12.50
CA SER A 76 5.94 6.02 -13.45
C SER A 76 5.99 7.36 -14.21
N GLU A 77 5.14 7.49 -15.21
CA GLU A 77 4.92 8.73 -15.96
C GLU A 77 4.24 9.83 -15.13
N ASN A 78 3.63 9.50 -14.00
CA ASN A 78 2.84 10.43 -13.20
C ASN A 78 3.70 11.45 -12.45
N ILE A 79 4.89 11.02 -12.04
CA ILE A 79 5.77 11.77 -11.14
C ILE A 79 6.87 12.50 -11.92
N TYR A 80 7.10 13.74 -11.50
CA TYR A 80 8.15 14.62 -11.98
C TYR A 80 8.97 15.17 -10.78
N PRO A 81 10.22 15.61 -10.99
CA PRO A 81 10.98 16.28 -9.97
C PRO A 81 10.25 17.52 -9.45
N GLY A 82 10.08 17.62 -8.14
CA GLY A 82 9.66 18.86 -7.53
C GLY A 82 10.82 19.85 -7.39
N SER A 83 10.52 21.11 -7.09
CA SER A 83 11.53 22.19 -6.99
C SER A 83 12.62 21.94 -5.93
N GLN A 84 12.38 21.05 -4.98
CA GLN A 84 13.31 20.70 -3.89
C GLN A 84 13.96 19.31 -4.05
N VAL A 85 13.70 18.62 -5.14
CA VAL A 85 14.19 17.23 -5.32
C VAL A 85 15.71 17.15 -5.38
N GLN A 86 16.39 18.20 -5.86
CA GLN A 86 17.85 18.26 -5.97
C GLN A 86 18.54 18.15 -4.61
N ASP A 87 17.84 18.48 -3.54
CA ASP A 87 18.35 18.33 -2.17
C ASP A 87 18.26 16.85 -1.68
N ASN A 88 17.65 15.97 -2.47
CA ASN A 88 17.53 14.54 -2.19
C ASN A 88 18.10 13.71 -3.35
N GLU A 89 19.40 13.43 -3.28
CA GLU A 89 20.15 12.72 -4.33
C GLU A 89 19.52 11.36 -4.69
N ASP A 90 19.05 10.59 -3.72
CA ASP A 90 18.47 9.26 -3.95
C ASP A 90 17.18 9.32 -4.77
N LEU A 91 16.30 10.28 -4.49
CA LEU A 91 15.10 10.52 -5.29
C LEU A 91 15.45 11.05 -6.68
N TYR A 92 16.37 12.03 -6.74
CA TYR A 92 16.78 12.62 -8.01
C TYR A 92 17.39 11.59 -8.95
N GLN A 93 18.29 10.73 -8.47
CA GLN A 93 18.86 9.66 -9.24
C GLN A 93 17.81 8.61 -9.68
N THR A 94 16.87 8.29 -8.80
CA THR A 94 15.78 7.36 -9.13
C THR A 94 14.89 7.89 -10.26
N LEU A 95 14.53 9.17 -10.22
CA LEU A 95 13.74 9.82 -11.28
C LEU A 95 14.45 9.80 -12.65
N ARG A 96 15.77 9.79 -12.65
CA ARG A 96 16.63 9.69 -13.85
C ARG A 96 16.94 8.24 -14.25
N GLU A 97 16.25 7.27 -13.66
CA GLU A 97 16.50 5.83 -13.87
C GLU A 97 17.92 5.37 -13.53
N ASN A 98 18.66 6.14 -12.71
CA ASN A 98 19.98 5.78 -12.22
C ASN A 98 19.89 5.09 -10.87
N LEU A 99 19.52 3.83 -10.85
CA LEU A 99 19.37 3.04 -9.63
C LEU A 99 20.74 2.54 -9.14
N LEU A 100 21.32 3.27 -8.20
CA LEU A 100 22.59 2.91 -7.58
C LEU A 100 22.37 1.87 -6.47
N THR A 101 23.32 0.96 -6.28
CA THR A 101 23.29 -0.02 -5.16
C THR A 101 23.49 0.61 -3.79
N THR A 102 23.88 1.88 -3.75
CA THR A 102 24.02 2.72 -2.55
C THR A 102 22.81 3.59 -2.25
N ASN A 103 21.81 3.59 -3.16
CA ASN A 103 20.57 4.34 -2.96
C ASN A 103 19.81 3.79 -1.75
N SER A 104 19.36 4.67 -0.86
CA SER A 104 18.67 4.28 0.38
C SER A 104 17.37 3.51 0.14
N TYR A 105 16.72 3.70 -1.01
CA TYR A 105 15.51 2.98 -1.38
C TYR A 105 15.75 1.54 -1.86
N CYS A 106 17.01 1.12 -2.04
CA CYS A 106 17.36 -0.28 -2.26
C CYS A 106 17.34 -1.12 -0.97
N LYS A 107 17.29 -0.48 0.19
CA LYS A 107 17.25 -1.15 1.49
C LYS A 107 15.86 -1.67 1.78
N TRP A 108 15.75 -2.92 2.14
CA TRP A 108 14.50 -3.62 2.44
C TRP A 108 14.32 -3.98 3.92
N ASN A 109 15.27 -3.56 4.77
CA ASN A 109 15.32 -3.91 6.20
C ASN A 109 13.98 -3.74 6.92
N ILE A 110 13.27 -2.62 6.73
CA ILE A 110 11.99 -2.37 7.40
C ILE A 110 10.90 -3.39 7.03
N PHE A 111 10.91 -3.91 5.78
CA PHE A 111 9.98 -4.94 5.35
C PHE A 111 10.30 -6.29 6.00
N TYR A 112 11.59 -6.66 6.07
CA TYR A 112 12.01 -7.88 6.77
C TYR A 112 11.85 -7.77 8.29
N GLU A 113 11.93 -6.57 8.87
CA GLU A 113 11.57 -6.35 10.27
C GLU A 113 10.10 -6.70 10.54
N VAL A 114 9.18 -6.22 9.70
CA VAL A 114 7.75 -6.57 9.81
C VAL A 114 7.54 -8.07 9.59
N ILE A 115 8.18 -8.67 8.59
CA ILE A 115 8.12 -10.11 8.31
C ILE A 115 8.56 -10.90 9.54
N ASN A 116 9.68 -10.53 10.15
CA ASN A 116 10.22 -11.23 11.34
C ASN A 116 9.29 -11.07 12.56
N LYS A 117 8.72 -9.88 12.79
CA LYS A 117 7.73 -9.67 13.85
C LYS A 117 6.50 -10.56 13.63
N CYS A 118 5.99 -10.64 12.39
CA CYS A 118 4.89 -11.54 12.05
C CYS A 118 5.23 -13.01 12.32
N ASN A 119 6.42 -13.47 11.88
CA ASN A 119 6.88 -14.82 12.12
C ASN A 119 6.98 -15.14 13.62
N THR A 120 7.50 -14.19 14.40
CA THR A 120 7.63 -14.32 15.86
C THR A 120 6.27 -14.46 16.53
N ILE A 121 5.27 -13.68 16.12
CA ILE A 121 3.91 -13.79 16.65
C ILE A 121 3.28 -15.13 16.25
N ILE A 122 3.41 -15.53 14.97
CA ILE A 122 2.86 -16.81 14.48
C ILE A 122 3.44 -17.98 15.26
N ARG A 123 4.74 -17.94 15.59
CA ARG A 123 5.40 -18.97 16.40
C ARG A 123 4.89 -19.02 17.83
N ASN A 124 4.71 -17.86 18.48
CA ASN A 124 4.45 -17.78 19.91
C ASN A 124 2.96 -17.73 20.30
N ALA A 125 2.05 -17.26 19.41
CA ALA A 125 0.62 -17.15 19.72
C ALA A 125 -0.01 -18.48 20.21
N PRO A 126 0.28 -19.65 19.62
CA PRO A 126 -0.23 -20.93 20.15
C PRO A 126 0.27 -21.22 21.57
N LEU A 127 1.54 -20.91 21.87
CA LEU A 127 2.14 -21.16 23.18
C LEU A 127 1.55 -20.27 24.29
N VAL A 128 1.17 -19.03 23.92
CA VAL A 128 0.45 -18.13 24.85
C VAL A 128 -0.92 -18.68 25.18
N SER A 129 -1.64 -19.25 24.24
CA SER A 129 -2.98 -19.80 24.49
C SER A 129 -2.97 -21.02 25.42
N GLU A 130 -1.84 -21.73 25.53
CA GLU A 130 -1.64 -22.80 26.52
C GLU A 130 -1.52 -22.25 27.96
N LYS A 131 -1.04 -21.00 28.11
CA LYS A 131 -0.84 -20.32 29.40
C LYS A 131 -2.05 -19.47 29.79
N ASP A 132 -2.69 -18.81 28.83
CA ASP A 132 -3.84 -17.90 29.02
C ASP A 132 -5.14 -18.49 28.46
N PRO A 133 -6.03 -19.04 29.30
CA PRO A 133 -7.32 -19.58 28.86
C PRO A 133 -8.27 -18.54 28.23
N SER A 134 -8.03 -17.24 28.44
CA SER A 134 -8.81 -16.17 27.80
C SER A 134 -8.48 -16.01 26.32
N TYR A 135 -7.29 -16.43 25.90
CA TYR A 135 -6.85 -16.42 24.51
C TYR A 135 -7.29 -17.72 23.82
N ARG A 136 -8.48 -17.70 23.27
CA ARG A 136 -9.14 -18.89 22.70
C ARG A 136 -8.48 -19.33 21.39
N SER A 137 -8.63 -20.60 21.05
CA SER A 137 -8.12 -21.15 19.77
C SER A 137 -8.61 -20.39 18.53
N SER A 138 -9.86 -19.87 18.55
CA SER A 138 -10.38 -19.02 17.46
C SER A 138 -9.63 -17.68 17.36
N ASP A 139 -9.25 -17.10 18.51
CA ASP A 139 -8.51 -15.84 18.56
C ASP A 139 -7.07 -16.04 18.08
N VAL A 140 -6.45 -17.18 18.45
CA VAL A 140 -5.14 -17.59 17.94
C VAL A 140 -5.15 -17.72 16.42
N GLN A 141 -6.14 -18.43 15.86
CA GLN A 141 -6.28 -18.61 14.43
C GLN A 141 -6.49 -17.28 13.70
N ALA A 142 -7.29 -16.37 14.26
CA ALA A 142 -7.49 -15.03 13.71
C ALA A 142 -6.20 -14.19 13.74
N THR A 143 -5.44 -14.27 14.84
CA THR A 143 -4.13 -13.60 14.95
C THR A 143 -3.13 -14.15 13.92
N ILE A 144 -3.05 -15.47 13.76
CA ILE A 144 -2.19 -16.11 12.75
C ILE A 144 -2.61 -15.67 11.34
N ALA A 145 -3.90 -15.59 11.07
CA ALA A 145 -4.39 -15.15 9.77
C ALA A 145 -3.99 -13.70 9.48
N GLU A 146 -4.14 -12.81 10.44
CA GLU A 146 -3.76 -11.41 10.33
C GLU A 146 -2.25 -11.25 10.11
N MET A 147 -1.42 -11.92 10.90
CA MET A 147 0.04 -11.84 10.79
C MET A 147 0.57 -12.48 9.50
N THR A 148 -0.02 -13.58 9.07
CA THR A 148 0.29 -14.20 7.78
C THR A 148 -0.03 -13.25 6.62
N ALA A 149 -1.12 -12.52 6.70
CA ALA A 149 -1.50 -11.56 5.67
C ALA A 149 -0.56 -10.35 5.63
N LEU A 150 -0.16 -9.78 6.78
CA LEU A 150 0.84 -8.70 6.80
C LEU A 150 2.20 -9.15 6.25
N ARG A 151 2.67 -10.34 6.63
CA ARG A 151 3.87 -10.95 6.09
C ARG A 151 3.79 -11.11 4.56
N SER A 152 2.67 -11.63 4.07
CA SER A 152 2.44 -11.83 2.63
C SER A 152 2.40 -10.52 1.88
N LEU A 153 1.80 -9.47 2.45
CA LEU A 153 1.82 -8.12 1.88
C LEU A 153 3.24 -7.57 1.75
N CYS A 154 4.08 -7.73 2.79
CA CYS A 154 5.48 -7.31 2.75
C CYS A 154 6.25 -8.05 1.65
N TYR A 155 6.12 -9.37 1.55
CA TYR A 155 6.76 -10.14 0.48
C TYR A 155 6.24 -9.72 -0.91
N PHE A 156 4.96 -9.43 -1.05
CA PHE A 156 4.39 -8.99 -2.32
C PHE A 156 4.95 -7.63 -2.77
N TYR A 157 5.21 -6.70 -1.84
CA TYR A 157 5.95 -5.47 -2.14
C TYR A 157 7.39 -5.77 -2.57
N LEU A 158 8.08 -6.64 -1.84
CA LEU A 158 9.47 -6.99 -2.10
C LEU A 158 9.66 -7.62 -3.50
N ILE A 159 8.85 -8.61 -3.87
CA ILE A 159 9.00 -9.24 -5.19
C ILE A 159 8.62 -8.29 -6.34
N ARG A 160 7.64 -7.40 -6.16
CA ARG A 160 7.31 -6.38 -7.15
C ARG A 160 8.40 -5.33 -7.32
N ALA A 161 9.15 -5.03 -6.25
CA ALA A 161 10.25 -4.08 -6.30
C ALA A 161 11.56 -4.71 -6.79
N PHE A 162 11.89 -5.93 -6.35
CA PHE A 162 13.21 -6.56 -6.54
C PHE A 162 13.22 -7.79 -7.45
N ASP A 163 12.08 -8.32 -7.88
CA ASP A 163 11.90 -9.56 -8.64
C ASP A 163 12.22 -10.83 -7.82
N GLU A 164 13.44 -10.94 -7.32
CA GLU A 164 13.92 -12.05 -6.53
C GLU A 164 14.34 -11.57 -5.13
N VAL A 165 13.94 -12.30 -4.09
CA VAL A 165 14.24 -11.92 -2.70
C VAL A 165 14.43 -13.18 -1.81
N PRO A 166 15.22 -13.13 -0.74
CA PRO A 166 15.25 -14.21 0.24
C PRO A 166 13.86 -14.45 0.85
N PHE A 167 13.42 -15.70 0.91
CA PHE A 167 12.09 -16.05 1.42
C PHE A 167 12.21 -16.96 2.64
N THR A 168 11.66 -16.53 3.78
CA THR A 168 11.66 -17.31 5.02
C THR A 168 10.34 -17.16 5.78
N ARG A 169 9.97 -18.21 6.52
CA ARG A 169 8.90 -18.21 7.52
C ARG A 169 9.44 -18.38 8.94
N ASP A 170 10.75 -18.47 9.07
CA ASP A 170 11.41 -18.62 10.36
C ASP A 170 11.40 -17.29 11.12
N ALA A 171 11.11 -17.36 12.41
CA ALA A 171 11.29 -16.25 13.33
C ALA A 171 12.75 -16.22 13.80
N VAL A 172 13.35 -15.05 13.77
CA VAL A 172 14.72 -14.80 14.24
C VAL A 172 14.64 -13.86 15.43
N THR A 173 15.01 -14.35 16.59
CA THR A 173 15.02 -13.60 17.85
C THR A 173 16.42 -13.46 18.45
N GLN A 174 17.36 -14.28 17.99
CA GLN A 174 18.76 -14.26 18.38
C GLN A 174 19.66 -14.26 17.15
N GLU A 175 20.86 -13.72 17.29
CA GLU A 175 21.81 -13.56 16.20
C GLU A 175 22.26 -14.90 15.59
N ASP A 176 22.37 -15.95 16.38
CA ASP A 176 22.73 -17.29 15.95
C ASP A 176 21.62 -18.05 15.21
N GLU A 177 20.38 -17.55 15.24
CA GLU A 177 19.25 -18.07 14.45
C GLU A 177 19.25 -17.56 13.00
N VAL A 178 20.07 -16.55 12.69
CA VAL A 178 20.10 -15.94 11.34
C VAL A 178 20.60 -16.95 10.31
N LYS A 179 19.74 -17.26 9.35
CA LYS A 179 20.06 -18.08 8.18
C LYS A 179 20.14 -17.19 6.95
N TYR A 180 21.26 -17.25 6.26
CA TYR A 180 21.42 -16.59 4.98
C TYR A 180 20.90 -17.51 3.87
N GLU A 181 19.85 -17.04 3.18
CA GLU A 181 19.20 -17.78 2.09
C GLU A 181 19.48 -17.08 0.75
N PRO A 182 19.59 -17.82 -0.35
CA PRO A 182 19.62 -17.23 -1.67
C PRO A 182 18.29 -16.54 -1.99
N ALA A 183 18.30 -15.64 -2.97
CA ALA A 183 17.06 -15.05 -3.47
C ALA A 183 16.20 -16.14 -4.14
N SER A 184 14.93 -16.14 -3.80
CA SER A 184 13.87 -16.95 -4.43
C SER A 184 13.20 -16.16 -5.55
N THR A 185 12.81 -16.85 -6.60
CA THR A 185 12.18 -16.20 -7.78
C THR A 185 10.82 -15.60 -7.46
N PHE A 186 10.43 -14.59 -8.24
CA PHE A 186 9.12 -13.94 -8.17
C PHE A 186 7.98 -14.94 -8.10
N ASP A 187 7.93 -15.88 -9.06
CA ASP A 187 6.82 -16.83 -9.18
C ASP A 187 6.77 -17.82 -8.01
N TYR A 188 7.93 -18.23 -7.48
CA TYR A 188 7.99 -19.09 -6.30
C TYR A 188 7.42 -18.37 -5.07
N VAL A 189 7.92 -17.17 -4.77
CA VAL A 189 7.44 -16.40 -3.61
C VAL A 189 5.96 -16.06 -3.74
N LEU A 190 5.52 -15.63 -4.94
CA LEU A 190 4.11 -15.34 -5.21
C LEU A 190 3.23 -16.57 -4.95
N GLY A 191 3.64 -17.74 -5.44
CA GLY A 191 2.91 -19.00 -5.21
C GLY A 191 2.82 -19.36 -3.72
N GLU A 192 3.90 -19.19 -2.97
CA GLU A 192 3.94 -19.52 -1.54
C GLU A 192 3.11 -18.56 -0.68
N ILE A 193 3.12 -17.24 -0.98
CA ILE A 193 2.28 -16.28 -0.23
C ILE A 193 0.78 -16.43 -0.56
N ILE A 194 0.43 -16.78 -1.79
CA ILE A 194 -0.97 -17.13 -2.15
C ILE A 194 -1.43 -18.35 -1.36
N LYS A 195 -0.61 -19.39 -1.31
CA LYS A 195 -0.90 -20.62 -0.56
C LYS A 195 -1.07 -20.33 0.94
N ASP A 196 -0.21 -19.49 1.52
CA ASP A 196 -0.31 -19.05 2.91
C ASP A 196 -1.65 -18.32 3.16
N LEU A 197 -2.00 -17.37 2.30
CA LEU A 197 -3.25 -16.61 2.43
C LEU A 197 -4.50 -17.49 2.30
N GLU A 198 -4.53 -18.40 1.33
CA GLU A 198 -5.66 -19.34 1.16
C GLU A 198 -5.83 -20.25 2.39
N ALA A 199 -4.73 -20.69 2.99
CA ALA A 199 -4.78 -21.54 4.19
C ALA A 199 -5.36 -20.81 5.41
N VAL A 200 -5.09 -19.51 5.56
CA VAL A 200 -5.52 -18.75 6.74
C VAL A 200 -6.81 -17.95 6.52
N LYS A 201 -7.20 -17.67 5.29
CA LYS A 201 -8.39 -16.90 4.93
C LYS A 201 -9.67 -17.34 5.67
N PRO A 202 -9.98 -18.66 5.86
CA PRO A 202 -11.17 -19.09 6.57
C PRO A 202 -11.22 -18.63 8.04
N TYR A 203 -10.06 -18.37 8.64
CA TYR A 203 -9.93 -18.01 10.05
C TYR A 203 -9.84 -16.50 10.28
N ALA A 204 -9.65 -15.72 9.22
CA ALA A 204 -9.61 -14.27 9.32
C ALA A 204 -10.97 -13.70 9.73
N LEU A 205 -10.94 -12.65 10.54
CA LEU A 205 -12.15 -11.95 10.97
C LEU A 205 -12.75 -11.16 9.80
N ASP A 206 -14.07 -11.16 9.70
CA ASP A 206 -14.77 -10.25 8.78
C ASP A 206 -14.72 -8.81 9.29
N HIS A 207 -14.79 -8.66 10.62
CA HIS A 207 -14.74 -7.38 11.33
C HIS A 207 -14.01 -7.58 12.65
N HIS A 208 -13.17 -6.62 13.05
CA HIS A 208 -12.65 -6.59 14.40
C HIS A 208 -13.78 -6.18 15.38
N ALA A 209 -13.92 -6.87 16.52
CA ALA A 209 -15.08 -6.79 17.40
C ALA A 209 -15.32 -5.39 18.02
N SER A 210 -14.30 -4.59 18.18
CA SER A 210 -14.43 -3.17 18.45
C SER A 210 -14.58 -2.43 17.14
N ILE A 211 -15.80 -2.41 16.59
CA ILE A 211 -16.17 -1.31 15.71
C ILE A 211 -16.13 -0.09 16.63
N ASP A 212 -14.97 0.50 16.73
CA ASP A 212 -14.79 1.74 17.43
C ASP A 212 -15.49 2.79 16.59
N LYS A 213 -16.75 3.04 16.91
CA LYS A 213 -17.53 4.10 16.33
C LYS A 213 -16.96 5.40 16.86
N ARG A 214 -15.84 5.83 16.30
CA ARG A 214 -15.33 7.17 16.56
C ARG A 214 -16.33 8.14 15.99
N THR A 215 -16.97 8.88 16.87
CA THR A 215 -17.82 9.99 16.48
C THR A 215 -16.89 11.21 16.39
N ASP A 216 -16.71 11.76 15.21
CA ASP A 216 -16.10 13.07 15.11
C ASP A 216 -16.96 14.11 15.83
N GLY A 217 -16.40 15.28 16.12
CA GLY A 217 -17.11 16.36 16.77
C GLY A 217 -18.33 16.89 15.99
N VAL A 218 -18.61 16.36 14.79
CA VAL A 218 -19.71 16.69 13.90
C VAL A 218 -20.77 15.58 13.84
N GLY A 219 -20.57 14.48 14.59
CA GLY A 219 -21.54 13.38 14.71
C GLY A 219 -21.49 12.33 13.59
N GLN A 220 -20.42 12.30 12.78
CA GLN A 220 -20.19 11.21 11.82
C GLN A 220 -19.54 10.00 12.50
N THR A 221 -20.01 8.82 12.17
CA THR A 221 -19.49 7.56 12.69
C THR A 221 -18.50 6.97 11.67
N TYR A 222 -17.25 6.79 12.07
CA TYR A 222 -16.22 6.16 11.24
C TYR A 222 -16.15 4.66 11.52
N ASN A 223 -15.92 3.87 10.49
CA ASN A 223 -15.71 2.44 10.61
C ASN A 223 -14.19 2.14 10.63
N SER A 224 -13.65 1.79 11.79
CA SER A 224 -12.22 1.48 11.97
C SER A 224 -11.80 0.09 11.46
N ASN A 225 -12.70 -0.67 10.83
CA ASN A 225 -12.42 -2.03 10.36
C ASN A 225 -11.33 -2.11 9.28
N CYS A 226 -11.06 -1.03 8.56
CA CYS A 226 -10.05 -1.00 7.52
C CYS A 226 -8.61 -0.77 8.01
N ASN A 227 -8.40 -0.50 9.31
CA ASN A 227 -7.05 -0.26 9.88
C ASN A 227 -6.32 -1.53 10.32
N ARG A 228 -6.98 -2.66 10.28
CA ARG A 228 -6.40 -3.98 10.54
C ARG A 228 -6.84 -4.95 9.45
N ILE A 229 -6.03 -5.99 9.23
CA ILE A 229 -6.35 -7.02 8.24
C ILE A 229 -7.65 -7.73 8.62
N THR A 230 -8.54 -7.79 7.64
CA THR A 230 -9.81 -8.53 7.68
C THR A 230 -9.86 -9.54 6.54
N ARG A 231 -10.87 -10.43 6.52
CA ARG A 231 -11.06 -11.34 5.39
C ARG A 231 -11.28 -10.60 4.06
N PRO A 232 -12.04 -9.49 3.98
CA PRO A 232 -12.08 -8.66 2.78
C PRO A 232 -10.71 -8.14 2.35
N ALA A 233 -9.81 -7.78 3.28
CA ALA A 233 -8.45 -7.36 2.94
C ALA A 233 -7.62 -8.49 2.36
N ILE A 234 -7.72 -9.71 2.92
CA ILE A 234 -7.07 -10.91 2.35
C ILE A 234 -7.60 -11.21 0.94
N ASN A 235 -8.91 -11.10 0.73
CA ASN A 235 -9.49 -11.29 -0.60
C ASN A 235 -9.01 -10.23 -1.60
N ALA A 236 -8.86 -8.96 -1.20
CA ALA A 236 -8.30 -7.92 -2.05
C ALA A 236 -6.84 -8.21 -2.45
N MET A 237 -6.03 -8.68 -1.49
CA MET A 237 -4.66 -9.14 -1.76
C MET A 237 -4.64 -10.32 -2.72
N LEU A 238 -5.49 -11.33 -2.51
CA LEU A 238 -5.59 -12.51 -3.37
C LEU A 238 -6.06 -12.12 -4.78
N ALA A 239 -7.00 -11.20 -4.93
CA ALA A 239 -7.45 -10.73 -6.23
C ALA A 239 -6.28 -10.16 -7.05
N GLU A 240 -5.44 -9.31 -6.44
CA GLU A 240 -4.26 -8.76 -7.10
C GLU A 240 -3.20 -9.85 -7.35
N MET A 241 -2.87 -10.68 -6.35
CA MET A 241 -1.85 -11.72 -6.45
C MET A 241 -2.19 -12.78 -7.50
N TYR A 242 -3.45 -13.22 -7.58
CA TYR A 242 -3.90 -14.14 -8.62
C TYR A 242 -3.87 -13.51 -10.01
N LEU A 243 -4.17 -12.20 -10.12
CA LEU A 243 -4.01 -11.48 -11.37
C LEU A 243 -2.53 -11.50 -11.82
N TRP A 244 -1.58 -11.21 -10.92
CA TRP A 244 -0.14 -11.31 -11.22
C TRP A 244 0.31 -12.72 -11.60
N GLN A 245 -0.32 -13.75 -11.03
CA GLN A 245 -0.05 -15.16 -11.34
C GLN A 245 -0.65 -15.59 -12.68
N GLY A 246 -1.61 -14.82 -13.24
CA GLY A 246 -2.36 -15.20 -14.44
C GLY A 246 -3.54 -16.14 -14.16
N ASN A 247 -3.92 -16.31 -12.89
CA ASN A 247 -5.11 -17.10 -12.51
C ASN A 247 -6.33 -16.18 -12.41
N PHE A 248 -6.90 -15.87 -13.58
CA PHE A 248 -7.95 -14.85 -13.70
C PHE A 248 -9.25 -15.28 -13.02
N ASP A 249 -9.60 -16.57 -13.04
CA ASP A 249 -10.80 -17.08 -12.37
C ASP A 249 -10.73 -16.86 -10.85
N LYS A 250 -9.58 -17.16 -10.24
CA LYS A 250 -9.38 -16.95 -8.81
C LYS A 250 -9.28 -15.46 -8.44
N SER A 251 -8.74 -14.65 -9.34
CA SER A 251 -8.73 -13.20 -9.19
C SER A 251 -10.15 -12.64 -9.13
N ILE A 252 -11.02 -13.04 -10.07
CA ILE A 252 -12.44 -12.65 -10.11
C ILE A 252 -13.17 -13.13 -8.85
N GLU A 253 -13.04 -14.42 -8.48
CA GLU A 253 -13.68 -14.98 -7.27
C GLU A 253 -13.33 -14.16 -6.01
N SER A 254 -12.05 -13.77 -5.88
CA SER A 254 -11.57 -13.01 -4.73
C SER A 254 -12.09 -11.57 -4.75
N ALA A 255 -12.15 -10.94 -5.91
CA ALA A 255 -12.67 -9.58 -6.07
C ALA A 255 -14.20 -9.52 -5.82
N ASP A 256 -14.95 -10.46 -6.39
CA ASP A 256 -16.40 -10.62 -6.11
C ASP A 256 -16.68 -10.73 -4.60
N ALA A 257 -15.84 -11.49 -3.86
CA ALA A 257 -15.98 -11.63 -2.42
C ALA A 257 -15.80 -10.30 -1.68
N VAL A 258 -14.93 -9.41 -2.16
CA VAL A 258 -14.76 -8.05 -1.60
C VAL A 258 -15.98 -7.18 -1.89
N ILE A 259 -16.45 -7.18 -3.13
CA ILE A 259 -17.63 -6.38 -3.54
C ILE A 259 -18.86 -6.81 -2.75
N GLU A 260 -19.06 -8.12 -2.57
CA GLU A 260 -20.17 -8.67 -1.78
C GLU A 260 -20.04 -8.31 -0.28
N ALA A 261 -18.82 -8.32 0.27
CA ALA A 261 -18.60 -7.86 1.65
C ALA A 261 -18.99 -6.39 1.81
N LYS A 262 -18.62 -5.51 0.87
CA LYS A 262 -19.01 -4.10 0.87
C LYS A 262 -20.52 -3.90 0.69
N ARG A 263 -21.18 -4.75 -0.09
CA ARG A 263 -22.65 -4.72 -0.21
C ARG A 263 -23.32 -5.04 1.12
N LYS A 264 -22.85 -6.07 1.83
CA LYS A 264 -23.34 -6.42 3.17
C LYS A 264 -23.09 -5.33 4.19
N ASP A 265 -21.92 -4.68 4.15
CA ASP A 265 -21.62 -3.52 5.00
C ASP A 265 -22.59 -2.37 4.72
N TYR A 266 -22.88 -2.08 3.46
CA TYR A 266 -23.86 -1.07 3.08
C TYR A 266 -25.26 -1.41 3.60
N GLU A 267 -25.72 -2.64 3.43
CA GLU A 267 -27.03 -3.08 3.90
C GLU A 267 -27.14 -2.99 5.42
N ARG A 268 -26.09 -3.32 6.16
CA ARG A 268 -26.05 -3.22 7.62
C ARG A 268 -26.07 -1.77 8.11
N ASP A 269 -25.26 -0.89 7.52
CA ASP A 269 -24.92 0.41 8.09
C ASP A 269 -25.71 1.56 7.48
N TYR A 270 -26.12 1.46 6.21
CA TYR A 270 -26.71 2.56 5.45
C TYR A 270 -28.13 2.32 4.94
N SER A 271 -28.57 1.08 4.73
CA SER A 271 -29.87 0.78 4.10
C SER A 271 -31.10 1.28 4.89
N ARG A 272 -30.95 1.53 6.20
CA ARG A 272 -32.03 2.01 7.08
C ARG A 272 -32.02 3.51 7.31
N GLN A 273 -31.10 4.25 6.73
CA GLN A 273 -31.02 5.69 6.89
C GLN A 273 -32.05 6.37 5.95
N THR A 274 -33.05 7.01 6.55
CA THR A 274 -34.13 7.71 5.80
C THR A 274 -33.70 9.03 5.15
N SER A 275 -32.53 9.57 5.53
CA SER A 275 -31.91 10.75 4.93
C SER A 275 -30.43 10.47 4.75
N LEU A 276 -30.06 9.93 3.57
CA LEU A 276 -28.65 9.84 3.18
C LEU A 276 -28.15 11.27 2.93
N THR A 277 -27.19 11.70 3.73
CA THR A 277 -26.43 12.92 3.41
C THR A 277 -25.59 12.66 2.16
N PHE A 278 -25.25 13.70 1.41
CA PHE A 278 -24.33 13.59 0.25
C PHE A 278 -22.96 12.99 0.59
N SER A 279 -22.68 12.78 1.87
CA SER A 279 -21.46 12.16 2.40
C SER A 279 -21.57 10.65 2.62
N ALA A 280 -22.69 10.01 2.31
CA ALA A 280 -22.89 8.57 2.44
C ALA A 280 -22.69 7.87 1.09
N PRO A 281 -22.22 6.60 1.07
CA PRO A 281 -22.21 5.80 -0.14
C PRO A 281 -23.63 5.59 -0.67
N GLN A 282 -23.76 5.43 -1.98
CA GLN A 282 -25.02 5.20 -2.68
C GLN A 282 -24.91 3.95 -3.56
N LEU A 283 -26.02 3.27 -3.80
CA LEU A 283 -26.07 2.16 -4.75
C LEU A 283 -26.00 2.72 -6.18
N LEU A 284 -24.89 2.46 -6.85
CA LEU A 284 -24.70 2.81 -8.26
C LEU A 284 -25.02 1.59 -9.13
N THR A 285 -25.74 1.80 -10.21
CA THR A 285 -26.13 0.75 -11.16
C THR A 285 -25.43 0.99 -12.49
N ALA A 286 -24.76 -0.04 -12.99
CA ALA A 286 -24.15 -0.07 -14.31
C ALA A 286 -25.16 -0.49 -15.40
N PRO A 287 -24.83 -0.27 -16.68
CA PRO A 287 -25.74 -0.54 -17.81
C PRO A 287 -26.21 -2.00 -17.91
N HIS A 288 -25.39 -3.00 -17.59
CA HIS A 288 -25.74 -4.42 -17.65
C HIS A 288 -26.21 -4.98 -16.30
N GLY A 289 -26.48 -4.09 -15.32
CA GLY A 289 -27.16 -4.45 -14.08
C GLY A 289 -26.28 -4.68 -12.86
N LEU A 290 -24.97 -4.52 -12.95
CA LEU A 290 -24.11 -4.56 -11.77
C LEU A 290 -24.43 -3.41 -10.83
N ILE A 291 -24.64 -3.69 -9.54
CA ILE A 291 -24.94 -2.71 -8.50
C ILE A 291 -23.86 -2.75 -7.42
N VAL A 292 -23.22 -1.61 -7.18
CA VAL A 292 -22.14 -1.49 -6.18
C VAL A 292 -22.37 -0.23 -5.32
N PRO A 293 -22.26 -0.34 -3.98
CA PRO A 293 -22.31 0.83 -3.10
C PRO A 293 -20.98 1.61 -3.15
N MET A 294 -21.05 2.87 -3.59
CA MET A 294 -19.89 3.75 -3.72
C MET A 294 -20.27 5.20 -3.39
N TYR A 295 -19.26 6.01 -3.02
CA TYR A 295 -19.46 7.46 -2.99
C TYR A 295 -19.67 8.00 -4.41
N GLN A 296 -20.41 9.09 -4.54
CA GLN A 296 -20.74 9.69 -5.84
C GLN A 296 -20.54 11.19 -5.81
N ALA A 297 -19.83 11.72 -6.81
CA ALA A 297 -19.77 13.16 -7.07
C ALA A 297 -21.12 13.68 -7.62
N THR A 298 -21.52 14.85 -7.17
CA THR A 298 -22.72 15.55 -7.65
C THR A 298 -22.38 17.00 -8.02
N GLN A 299 -23.25 17.66 -8.78
CA GLN A 299 -23.04 19.07 -9.12
C GLN A 299 -23.00 19.98 -7.90
N SER A 300 -23.75 19.64 -6.85
CA SER A 300 -23.76 20.38 -5.58
C SER A 300 -22.60 20.02 -4.64
N ASN A 301 -21.97 18.87 -4.84
CA ASN A 301 -20.83 18.41 -4.05
C ASN A 301 -19.84 17.63 -4.91
N ALA A 302 -19.06 18.34 -5.70
CA ALA A 302 -18.09 17.74 -6.61
C ALA A 302 -16.90 17.10 -5.89
N ALA A 303 -16.53 17.60 -4.71
CA ALA A 303 -15.41 17.09 -3.94
C ALA A 303 -15.73 15.85 -3.09
N ASN A 304 -16.99 15.48 -2.98
CA ASN A 304 -17.49 14.48 -2.04
C ASN A 304 -16.71 13.15 -2.07
N VAL A 305 -16.37 12.66 -3.26
CA VAL A 305 -15.65 11.37 -3.40
C VAL A 305 -14.25 11.49 -2.81
N ALA A 306 -13.50 12.52 -3.19
CA ALA A 306 -12.13 12.70 -2.70
C ALA A 306 -12.08 13.04 -1.21
N ASP A 307 -13.00 13.89 -0.73
CA ASP A 307 -13.12 14.23 0.68
C ASP A 307 -13.47 13.00 1.53
N ALA A 308 -14.36 12.14 1.05
CA ALA A 308 -14.75 10.94 1.75
C ALA A 308 -13.62 9.90 1.82
N ILE A 309 -12.79 9.78 0.77
CA ILE A 309 -11.74 8.75 0.69
C ILE A 309 -10.42 9.27 1.28
N PHE A 310 -9.99 10.47 0.90
CA PHE A 310 -8.66 11.01 1.24
C PHE A 310 -8.70 12.14 2.27
N GLY A 311 -9.84 12.78 2.47
CA GLY A 311 -10.04 13.85 3.45
C GLY A 311 -10.50 13.35 4.80
N LYS A 312 -11.31 12.30 4.81
CA LYS A 312 -11.79 11.61 6.02
C LYS A 312 -11.11 10.26 6.12
N GLU A 313 -10.81 9.87 7.35
CA GLU A 313 -10.20 8.58 7.61
C GLU A 313 -11.25 7.46 7.62
N ASN A 314 -10.82 6.22 7.38
CA ASN A 314 -11.65 5.03 7.49
C ASN A 314 -12.90 5.09 6.60
N SER A 315 -12.71 5.44 5.34
CA SER A 315 -13.81 5.58 4.39
C SER A 315 -14.55 4.24 4.16
N PHE A 316 -15.82 4.32 3.77
CA PHE A 316 -16.58 3.11 3.40
C PHE A 316 -15.89 2.31 2.29
N GLU A 317 -15.25 2.98 1.34
CA GLU A 317 -14.57 2.31 0.22
C GLU A 317 -13.19 1.74 0.59
N SER A 318 -12.60 2.15 1.71
CA SER A 318 -11.34 1.60 2.19
C SER A 318 -11.51 0.14 2.61
N ILE A 319 -10.56 -0.71 2.23
CA ILE A 319 -10.51 -2.13 2.55
C ILE A 319 -9.37 -2.40 3.53
N PHE A 320 -8.20 -1.82 3.26
CA PHE A 320 -7.07 -1.82 4.18
C PHE A 320 -6.27 -0.53 4.03
N GLU A 321 -6.10 0.18 5.15
CA GLU A 321 -5.30 1.39 5.25
C GLU A 321 -4.57 1.47 6.59
N LEU A 322 -3.40 2.08 6.61
CA LEU A 322 -2.69 2.40 7.85
C LEU A 322 -3.23 3.71 8.41
N SER A 323 -3.62 3.66 9.68
CA SER A 323 -4.16 4.81 10.39
C SER A 323 -3.03 5.67 10.96
N PHE A 324 -3.10 6.96 10.69
CA PHE A 324 -2.28 7.98 11.34
C PHE A 324 -3.19 8.89 12.14
N ASN A 325 -2.70 9.42 13.25
CA ASN A 325 -3.48 10.31 14.11
C ASN A 325 -2.57 11.38 14.67
N TYR A 326 -2.92 12.62 14.43
CA TYR A 326 -2.32 13.77 15.07
C TYR A 326 -3.27 14.40 16.07
N SER A 327 -2.79 14.63 17.28
CA SER A 327 -3.51 15.41 18.28
C SER A 327 -2.56 16.32 19.02
N THR A 328 -2.81 17.63 18.98
CA THR A 328 -2.06 18.62 19.75
C THR A 328 -2.26 18.47 21.27
N SER A 329 -3.27 17.75 21.69
CA SER A 329 -3.64 17.57 23.10
C SER A 329 -3.25 16.21 23.68
N GLN A 330 -2.74 15.27 22.89
CA GLN A 330 -2.37 13.93 23.34
C GLN A 330 -0.87 13.69 23.16
N THR A 331 -0.26 13.01 24.12
CA THR A 331 1.16 12.62 24.08
C THR A 331 1.44 11.39 23.22
N ASN A 332 0.39 10.68 22.79
CA ASN A 332 0.48 9.46 21.99
C ASN A 332 -0.14 9.71 20.61
N TYR A 333 0.65 10.24 19.69
CA TYR A 333 0.25 10.37 18.30
C TYR A 333 1.17 9.52 17.41
N VAL A 334 0.59 8.94 16.36
CA VAL A 334 1.32 8.23 15.32
C VAL A 334 1.26 9.10 14.07
N GLN A 335 2.40 9.64 13.69
CA GLN A 335 2.54 10.46 12.49
C GLN A 335 3.47 9.78 11.49
N SER A 336 3.19 9.98 10.20
CA SER A 336 4.19 9.79 9.17
C SER A 336 4.37 11.08 8.38
N SER A 337 5.59 11.55 8.31
CA SER A 337 5.96 12.66 7.45
C SER A 337 6.17 12.23 6.00
N ALA A 338 6.10 10.94 5.69
CA ALA A 338 6.46 10.38 4.40
C ALA A 338 5.65 11.00 3.25
N VAL A 339 4.31 10.95 3.36
CA VAL A 339 3.41 11.49 2.33
C VAL A 339 3.59 13.00 2.22
N ALA A 340 3.58 13.71 3.35
CA ALA A 340 3.71 15.16 3.38
C ALA A 340 5.03 15.64 2.80
N SER A 341 6.15 14.97 3.11
CA SER A 341 7.46 15.37 2.60
C SER A 341 7.67 15.04 1.13
N LEU A 342 7.05 13.98 0.62
CA LEU A 342 7.15 13.61 -0.79
C LEU A 342 6.19 14.43 -1.67
N TYR A 343 4.94 14.55 -1.25
CA TYR A 343 3.85 15.13 -2.06
C TYR A 343 3.46 16.55 -1.64
N GLY A 344 3.80 16.94 -0.40
CA GLY A 344 3.44 18.25 0.13
C GLY A 344 4.13 19.39 -0.61
N SER A 345 3.43 20.51 -0.77
CA SER A 345 3.99 21.76 -1.26
C SER A 345 4.18 22.73 -0.08
N TYR A 346 5.30 23.45 -0.09
CA TYR A 346 5.58 24.45 0.95
C TYR A 346 5.41 25.85 0.38
N PRO A 347 4.73 26.77 1.09
CA PRO A 347 4.77 28.18 0.73
C PRO A 347 6.21 28.69 0.95
N SER A 348 6.85 29.18 -0.11
CA SER A 348 8.11 29.88 0.04
C SER A 348 7.87 31.25 0.69
N SER A 349 8.85 31.77 1.44
CA SER A 349 8.81 33.06 2.15
C SER A 349 8.63 34.29 1.25
N GLY A 350 8.41 34.10 -0.06
CA GLY A 350 8.20 35.16 -1.05
C GLY A 350 6.87 35.09 -1.79
N GLY A 351 5.93 34.27 -1.33
CA GLY A 351 4.61 34.14 -2.00
C GLY A 351 4.58 33.20 -3.22
N ASN A 352 5.74 32.74 -3.68
CA ASN A 352 5.83 31.68 -4.68
C ASN A 352 5.74 30.33 -3.99
N LYS A 353 4.89 29.43 -4.50
CA LYS A 353 4.71 28.10 -3.96
C LYS A 353 5.70 27.18 -4.66
N GLY A 354 6.59 26.56 -3.88
CA GLY A 354 7.40 25.45 -4.37
C GLY A 354 6.61 24.16 -4.31
N SER A 355 6.71 23.29 -5.31
CA SER A 355 6.32 21.89 -5.19
C SER A 355 7.18 21.23 -4.10
N GLY A 356 6.68 20.15 -3.48
CA GLY A 356 7.47 19.33 -2.57
C GLY A 356 8.67 18.67 -3.27
N LEU A 357 9.13 17.55 -2.73
CA LEU A 357 10.17 16.75 -3.39
C LEU A 357 9.69 16.20 -4.75
N LEU A 358 8.40 15.89 -4.86
CA LEU A 358 7.77 15.34 -6.06
C LEU A 358 6.67 16.25 -6.57
N ALA A 359 6.53 16.31 -7.89
CA ALA A 359 5.51 17.06 -8.60
C ALA A 359 4.77 16.16 -9.59
N VAL A 360 3.68 16.66 -10.14
CA VAL A 360 2.95 16.01 -11.23
C VAL A 360 3.69 16.26 -12.55
N ASN A 361 3.72 15.27 -13.43
CA ASN A 361 4.31 15.43 -14.77
C ASN A 361 3.63 16.61 -15.51
N PRO A 362 4.39 17.61 -15.97
CA PRO A 362 3.88 18.78 -16.69
C PRO A 362 3.02 18.43 -17.90
N ASN A 363 3.31 17.34 -18.60
CA ASN A 363 2.53 16.90 -19.76
C ASN A 363 1.10 16.49 -19.35
N ILE A 364 0.94 15.84 -18.18
CA ILE A 364 -0.39 15.50 -17.66
C ILE A 364 -1.16 16.77 -17.32
N VAL A 365 -0.49 17.74 -16.69
CA VAL A 365 -1.09 19.03 -16.33
C VAL A 365 -1.48 19.81 -17.58
N ALA A 366 -0.61 19.89 -18.58
CA ALA A 366 -0.87 20.59 -19.83
C ALA A 366 -2.00 19.97 -20.64
N ASP A 367 -2.07 18.65 -20.76
CA ASP A 367 -3.14 17.94 -21.45
C ASP A 367 -4.51 18.23 -20.84
N VAL A 368 -4.56 18.27 -19.53
CA VAL A 368 -5.76 18.59 -18.79
C VAL A 368 -6.14 20.05 -19.00
N TYR A 369 -5.18 20.95 -18.97
CA TYR A 369 -5.40 22.40 -19.10
C TYR A 369 -5.83 22.82 -20.50
N ASN A 370 -5.19 22.27 -21.52
CA ASN A 370 -5.43 22.62 -22.92
C ASN A 370 -6.67 21.91 -23.51
N GLY A 371 -7.23 20.93 -22.83
CA GLY A 371 -8.41 20.18 -23.29
C GLY A 371 -8.17 19.34 -24.55
N THR A 372 -6.91 19.12 -24.92
CA THR A 372 -6.53 18.49 -26.18
C THR A 372 -6.41 16.99 -26.14
N ASN A 373 -6.11 16.42 -24.97
CA ASN A 373 -6.06 14.96 -24.78
C ASN A 373 -6.33 14.62 -23.32
N SER A 374 -7.49 15.00 -22.80
CA SER A 374 -7.75 14.95 -21.39
C SER A 374 -7.44 13.58 -20.79
N PHE A 375 -6.45 13.52 -19.92
CA PHE A 375 -6.22 12.41 -19.02
C PHE A 375 -7.50 12.11 -18.24
N PHE A 376 -8.19 13.16 -17.80
CA PHE A 376 -9.58 13.16 -17.34
C PHE A 376 -10.48 13.61 -18.48
N ALA A 377 -11.69 13.06 -18.57
CA ALA A 377 -12.62 13.30 -19.68
C ALA A 377 -12.89 14.78 -19.92
N ASN A 378 -12.94 15.57 -18.89
CA ASN A 378 -13.11 17.04 -18.90
C ASN A 378 -13.26 17.56 -17.47
N SER A 379 -13.64 18.85 -17.36
CA SER A 379 -13.91 19.53 -16.09
C SER A 379 -15.07 18.98 -15.25
N TYR A 380 -15.86 18.05 -15.78
CA TYR A 380 -16.92 17.37 -15.01
C TYR A 380 -16.41 16.11 -14.31
N ASP A 381 -15.22 15.63 -14.64
CA ASP A 381 -14.51 14.61 -13.86
C ASP A 381 -13.84 15.30 -12.67
N THR A 382 -14.35 15.04 -11.46
CA THR A 382 -13.90 15.72 -10.25
C THR A 382 -12.45 15.37 -9.87
N ARG A 383 -11.92 14.26 -10.37
CA ARG A 383 -10.53 13.85 -10.18
C ARG A 383 -9.54 14.85 -10.76
N TYR A 384 -9.97 15.58 -11.79
CA TYR A 384 -9.23 16.71 -12.36
C TYR A 384 -8.77 17.72 -11.30
N TYR A 385 -9.63 18.00 -10.29
CA TYR A 385 -9.35 18.99 -9.25
C TYR A 385 -8.82 18.38 -7.96
N THR A 386 -9.15 17.11 -7.71
CA THR A 386 -8.89 16.48 -6.42
C THR A 386 -7.60 15.67 -6.40
N THR A 387 -7.08 15.29 -7.58
CA THR A 387 -5.82 14.54 -7.69
C THR A 387 -4.61 15.46 -7.66
N PHE A 388 -4.66 16.56 -8.39
CA PHE A 388 -3.59 17.56 -8.40
C PHE A 388 -4.13 18.97 -8.65
N GLN A 389 -3.29 19.98 -8.43
CA GLN A 389 -3.57 21.37 -8.71
C GLN A 389 -2.50 21.95 -9.62
N PRO A 390 -2.85 22.51 -10.78
CA PRO A 390 -1.93 23.31 -11.57
C PRO A 390 -1.46 24.55 -10.79
N VAL A 391 -0.17 24.87 -10.87
CA VAL A 391 0.41 26.01 -10.15
C VAL A 391 0.09 27.33 -10.80
N ASP A 392 0.25 27.41 -12.11
CA ASP A 392 -0.04 28.58 -12.94
C ASP A 392 -0.21 28.12 -14.41
N GLN A 393 -0.96 28.92 -15.18
CA GLN A 393 -1.16 28.71 -16.61
C GLN A 393 0.14 28.73 -17.44
N ASN A 394 1.22 29.30 -16.89
CA ASN A 394 2.46 29.57 -17.62
C ASN A 394 3.62 28.65 -17.25
N TYR A 395 3.57 27.84 -16.18
CA TYR A 395 4.74 27.11 -15.66
C TYR A 395 4.66 25.60 -15.73
N GLY A 396 3.54 24.99 -16.18
CA GLY A 396 3.46 23.55 -16.39
C GLY A 396 3.60 22.67 -15.13
N GLU A 397 3.84 23.24 -13.97
CA GLU A 397 3.97 22.50 -12.72
C GLU A 397 2.60 22.18 -12.11
N GLY A 398 2.46 20.97 -11.55
CA GLY A 398 1.28 20.55 -10.80
C GLY A 398 1.65 20.08 -9.40
N TYR A 399 0.87 20.52 -8.40
CA TYR A 399 0.98 20.00 -7.04
C TYR A 399 0.10 18.77 -6.86
N ILE A 400 0.64 17.75 -6.21
CA ILE A 400 -0.14 16.59 -5.81
C ILE A 400 -1.06 17.01 -4.66
N ARG A 401 -2.37 16.80 -4.80
CA ARG A 401 -3.39 17.12 -3.80
C ARG A 401 -3.89 15.91 -3.02
N LYS A 402 -3.88 14.77 -3.67
CA LYS A 402 -4.30 13.51 -3.08
C LYS A 402 -3.47 13.24 -1.82
N PHE A 403 -4.07 12.89 -0.71
CA PHE A 403 -3.46 12.68 0.62
C PHE A 403 -2.90 13.93 1.34
N VAL A 404 -2.77 15.08 0.69
CA VAL A 404 -2.15 16.27 1.33
C VAL A 404 -3.09 17.46 1.44
N SER A 405 -4.33 17.36 0.96
CA SER A 405 -5.33 18.41 1.09
C SER A 405 -6.21 18.18 2.31
N THR A 406 -6.36 19.20 3.16
CA THR A 406 -7.22 19.15 4.36
C THR A 406 -8.70 19.40 4.08
N GLY A 407 -9.04 19.81 2.87
CA GLY A 407 -10.42 20.01 2.43
C GLY A 407 -10.48 20.28 0.94
N PHE A 408 -11.42 19.64 0.29
CA PHE A 408 -11.69 19.83 -1.13
C PHE A 408 -12.92 20.72 -1.30
N ASN A 409 -12.83 21.99 -0.88
CA ASN A 409 -13.89 22.96 -1.15
C ASN A 409 -13.89 23.31 -2.63
N LEU A 410 -14.61 22.52 -3.41
CA LEU A 410 -14.89 22.81 -4.82
C LEU A 410 -16.24 23.52 -4.88
N GLU A 411 -16.24 24.85 -4.98
CA GLU A 411 -17.44 25.55 -5.41
C GLU A 411 -17.57 25.39 -6.93
N PRO A 412 -18.59 24.69 -7.44
CA PRO A 412 -18.84 24.63 -8.86
C PRO A 412 -19.31 26.01 -9.31
N LYS A 413 -18.47 26.81 -9.94
CA LYS A 413 -18.95 27.95 -10.73
C LYS A 413 -19.59 27.39 -11.99
N VAL A 414 -20.91 27.34 -11.94
CA VAL A 414 -21.78 27.05 -13.07
C VAL A 414 -21.64 28.20 -14.06
N GLN A 415 -20.82 28.03 -15.05
CA GLN A 415 -20.92 28.58 -16.42
C GLN A 415 -19.61 28.32 -17.16
N ASN A 416 -19.62 27.41 -18.10
CA ASN A 416 -18.70 27.19 -19.22
C ASN A 416 -17.19 27.36 -19.06
N ASN A 417 -16.67 27.83 -17.92
CA ASN A 417 -15.30 27.87 -17.51
C ASN A 417 -15.27 27.62 -16.00
N ILE A 418 -14.81 26.45 -15.61
CA ILE A 418 -14.37 26.25 -14.23
C ILE A 418 -13.09 27.07 -14.11
N GLN A 419 -13.24 28.33 -13.71
CA GLN A 419 -12.10 29.11 -13.29
C GLN A 419 -11.60 28.46 -12.01
N PHE A 420 -10.32 28.07 -12.00
CA PHE A 420 -9.55 27.88 -10.79
C PHE A 420 -9.54 29.21 -10.03
N ASN A 421 -10.61 29.53 -9.32
CA ASN A 421 -10.51 30.58 -8.34
C ASN A 421 -9.44 30.14 -7.36
N SER A 422 -8.48 31.02 -7.17
CA SER A 422 -7.46 30.91 -6.15
C SER A 422 -8.03 30.19 -4.92
N TYR A 423 -7.80 28.89 -4.84
CA TYR A 423 -7.97 28.19 -3.58
C TYR A 423 -6.99 28.85 -2.65
N GLU A 424 -7.48 29.71 -1.78
CA GLU A 424 -6.69 30.26 -0.73
C GLU A 424 -6.11 29.07 0.01
N ASN A 425 -4.79 28.95 -0.11
CA ASN A 425 -4.02 27.94 0.56
C ASN A 425 -3.96 28.27 2.05
N SER A 426 -5.05 28.09 2.74
CA SER A 426 -5.03 27.99 4.19
C SER A 426 -4.46 26.65 4.67
N ALA A 427 -4.05 25.78 3.74
CA ALA A 427 -3.89 24.37 4.05
C ALA A 427 -2.52 23.93 4.54
N PHE A 428 -1.46 24.70 4.37
CA PHE A 428 -0.14 24.17 4.66
C PHE A 428 0.65 25.00 5.66
N SER A 429 0.01 25.45 6.73
CA SER A 429 0.68 26.26 7.75
C SER A 429 1.51 25.45 8.76
N SER A 430 1.33 24.14 8.85
CA SER A 430 2.12 23.29 9.75
C SER A 430 2.20 21.84 9.25
N HIS A 431 3.29 21.14 9.57
CA HIS A 431 3.46 19.70 9.35
C HIS A 431 2.40 18.85 10.10
N ALA A 432 1.67 19.46 11.00
CA ALA A 432 0.67 18.85 11.85
C ALA A 432 -0.62 18.45 11.12
N ASP A 433 -0.81 18.97 9.88
CA ASP A 433 -2.02 18.71 9.10
C ASP A 433 -1.87 17.51 8.13
N PHE A 434 -0.79 16.73 8.22
CA PHE A 434 -0.40 15.72 7.25
C PHE A 434 -0.43 14.29 7.80
N ASP A 435 -1.38 13.97 8.63
CA ASP A 435 -1.58 12.65 9.22
C ASP A 435 -2.59 11.79 8.43
N ARG A 436 -2.54 11.83 7.12
CA ARG A 436 -3.47 11.09 6.27
C ARG A 436 -3.15 9.62 6.21
N ASN A 437 -4.17 8.78 6.32
CA ASN A 437 -4.05 7.34 6.23
C ASN A 437 -3.47 6.92 4.87
N TRP A 438 -2.57 5.94 4.89
CA TRP A 438 -2.04 5.34 3.67
C TRP A 438 -2.89 4.15 3.26
N ILE A 439 -3.52 4.22 2.08
CA ILE A 439 -4.47 3.23 1.59
C ILE A 439 -3.74 2.17 0.77
N PHE A 440 -3.78 0.89 1.21
CA PHE A 440 -3.27 -0.24 0.44
C PHE A 440 -4.28 -0.76 -0.56
N TYR A 441 -5.55 -0.93 -0.11
CA TYR A 441 -6.63 -1.43 -0.96
C TYR A 441 -7.92 -0.67 -0.69
N ARG A 442 -8.62 -0.32 -1.77
CA ARG A 442 -9.94 0.27 -1.73
C ARG A 442 -10.82 -0.31 -2.84
N LEU A 443 -12.13 -0.12 -2.70
CA LEU A 443 -13.12 -0.80 -3.52
C LEU A 443 -12.91 -0.60 -5.04
N SER A 444 -12.66 0.63 -5.50
CA SER A 444 -12.41 0.88 -6.92
C SER A 444 -11.13 0.23 -7.46
N ASP A 445 -10.10 0.07 -6.63
CA ASP A 445 -8.90 -0.68 -7.02
C ASP A 445 -9.26 -2.14 -7.31
N VAL A 446 -9.97 -2.80 -6.38
CA VAL A 446 -10.40 -4.19 -6.55
C VAL A 446 -11.33 -4.36 -7.75
N MET A 447 -12.27 -3.44 -7.96
CA MET A 447 -13.15 -3.44 -9.15
C MET A 447 -12.35 -3.35 -10.46
N LEU A 448 -11.30 -2.53 -10.51
CA LEU A 448 -10.47 -2.40 -11.71
C LEU A 448 -9.52 -3.58 -11.90
N LEU A 449 -9.07 -4.26 -10.83
CA LEU A 449 -8.36 -5.54 -10.91
C LEU A 449 -9.26 -6.64 -11.47
N GLU A 450 -10.53 -6.70 -11.02
CA GLU A 450 -11.52 -7.64 -11.51
C GLU A 450 -11.83 -7.41 -13.00
N ALA A 451 -12.00 -6.13 -13.39
CA ALA A 451 -12.19 -5.77 -14.81
C ALA A 451 -11.01 -6.22 -15.68
N GLU A 452 -9.77 -6.06 -15.17
CA GLU A 452 -8.56 -6.55 -15.85
C GLU A 452 -8.60 -8.07 -16.00
N ALA A 453 -8.96 -8.80 -14.93
CA ALA A 453 -9.05 -10.26 -14.96
C ALA A 453 -10.10 -10.76 -15.97
N TYR A 454 -11.27 -10.11 -16.05
CA TYR A 454 -12.26 -10.43 -17.09
C TYR A 454 -11.72 -10.23 -18.50
N LEU A 455 -11.05 -9.09 -18.77
CA LEU A 455 -10.47 -8.79 -20.08
C LEU A 455 -9.27 -9.69 -20.42
N MET A 456 -8.49 -10.10 -19.43
CA MET A 456 -7.41 -11.07 -19.66
C MET A 456 -7.92 -12.49 -19.92
N LYS A 457 -9.08 -12.83 -19.38
CA LYS A 457 -9.75 -14.12 -19.65
C LYS A 457 -10.46 -14.12 -21.00
N ALA A 458 -11.03 -12.98 -21.42
CA ALA A 458 -11.70 -12.84 -22.71
C ALA A 458 -10.74 -13.06 -23.88
N THR A 459 -11.25 -13.64 -24.97
CA THR A 459 -10.55 -13.75 -26.25
C THR A 459 -11.16 -12.78 -27.26
N ASP A 460 -10.59 -12.71 -28.47
CA ASP A 460 -11.13 -11.89 -29.56
C ASP A 460 -12.21 -12.62 -30.38
N ASP A 461 -12.62 -13.82 -29.95
CA ASP A 461 -13.67 -14.60 -30.62
C ASP A 461 -15.06 -14.02 -30.33
N ASP A 462 -15.90 -13.97 -31.35
CA ASP A 462 -17.28 -13.49 -31.25
C ASP A 462 -18.20 -14.59 -30.66
N THR A 463 -18.10 -14.79 -29.35
CA THR A 463 -18.88 -15.75 -28.58
C THR A 463 -19.71 -15.04 -27.50
N GLU A 464 -20.85 -15.63 -27.10
CA GLU A 464 -21.66 -15.12 -26.00
C GLU A 464 -20.87 -15.07 -24.69
N GLU A 465 -19.96 -16.03 -24.46
CA GLU A 465 -19.10 -16.07 -23.28
C GLU A 465 -18.15 -14.86 -23.25
N ASN A 466 -17.48 -14.56 -24.38
CA ASN A 466 -16.60 -13.39 -24.45
C ASN A 466 -17.37 -12.08 -24.33
N ALA A 467 -18.54 -11.97 -24.94
CA ALA A 467 -19.42 -10.80 -24.80
C ALA A 467 -19.78 -10.56 -23.32
N ALA A 468 -20.16 -11.62 -22.60
CA ALA A 468 -20.49 -11.55 -21.17
C ALA A 468 -19.29 -11.12 -20.30
N LEU A 469 -18.07 -11.58 -20.61
CA LEU A 469 -16.85 -11.15 -19.90
C LEU A 469 -16.55 -9.67 -20.15
N ILE A 470 -16.71 -9.22 -21.40
CA ILE A 470 -16.50 -7.82 -21.81
C ILE A 470 -17.54 -6.90 -21.15
N GLU A 471 -18.81 -7.32 -21.09
CA GLU A 471 -19.88 -6.56 -20.41
C GLU A 471 -19.62 -6.40 -18.92
N LYS A 472 -19.18 -7.47 -18.24
CA LYS A 472 -18.81 -7.39 -16.81
C LYS A 472 -17.63 -6.44 -16.58
N ALA A 473 -16.59 -6.56 -17.39
CA ALA A 473 -15.45 -5.63 -17.31
C ALA A 473 -15.89 -4.18 -17.55
N PHE A 474 -16.75 -3.97 -18.54
CA PHE A 474 -17.30 -2.64 -18.84
C PHE A 474 -18.08 -2.06 -17.65
N ASP A 475 -18.96 -2.84 -17.04
CA ASP A 475 -19.76 -2.38 -15.90
C ASP A 475 -18.89 -1.93 -14.72
N LEU A 476 -17.83 -2.66 -14.42
CA LEU A 476 -16.88 -2.29 -13.36
C LEU A 476 -16.15 -0.97 -13.68
N ILE A 477 -15.63 -0.82 -14.90
CA ILE A 477 -14.96 0.41 -15.35
C ILE A 477 -15.96 1.58 -15.36
N TYR A 478 -17.17 1.33 -15.87
CA TYR A 478 -18.23 2.33 -15.92
C TYR A 478 -18.57 2.90 -14.54
N LEU A 479 -18.73 2.05 -13.53
CA LEU A 479 -19.07 2.48 -12.17
C LEU A 479 -17.98 3.35 -11.55
N VAL A 480 -16.70 2.97 -11.71
CA VAL A 480 -15.57 3.76 -11.22
C VAL A 480 -15.51 5.13 -11.91
N ASN A 481 -15.69 5.18 -13.22
CA ASN A 481 -15.74 6.44 -13.97
C ASN A 481 -16.96 7.29 -13.59
N ALA A 482 -18.16 6.69 -13.63
CA ALA A 482 -19.44 7.38 -13.44
C ALA A 482 -19.58 8.04 -12.06
N ARG A 483 -18.97 7.45 -11.00
CA ARG A 483 -19.02 8.02 -9.65
C ARG A 483 -18.28 9.36 -9.54
N SER A 484 -17.24 9.54 -10.36
CA SER A 484 -16.38 10.71 -10.34
C SER A 484 -16.89 11.85 -11.24
N VAL A 485 -17.88 11.59 -12.10
CA VAL A 485 -18.41 12.54 -13.08
C VAL A 485 -19.71 13.18 -12.57
N THR A 486 -19.75 14.52 -12.55
CA THR A 486 -20.91 15.28 -12.06
C THR A 486 -22.06 15.38 -13.08
N ASP A 487 -21.79 15.25 -14.38
CA ASP A 487 -22.80 15.21 -15.44
C ASP A 487 -22.61 13.98 -16.34
N ARG A 488 -23.27 12.90 -15.97
CA ARG A 488 -23.18 11.61 -16.68
C ARG A 488 -23.76 11.63 -18.08
N THR A 489 -24.62 12.56 -18.40
CA THR A 489 -25.30 12.62 -19.71
C THR A 489 -24.38 13.13 -20.82
N LYS A 490 -23.30 13.82 -20.44
CA LYS A 490 -22.43 14.53 -21.38
C LYS A 490 -21.00 14.02 -21.42
N TYR A 491 -20.52 13.40 -20.34
CA TYR A 491 -19.08 13.33 -20.11
C TYR A 491 -18.56 12.00 -19.55
N LEU A 492 -19.27 10.90 -19.77
CA LEU A 492 -18.72 9.57 -19.45
C LEU A 492 -17.67 9.17 -20.49
N VAL A 493 -16.48 8.83 -20.03
CA VAL A 493 -15.43 8.22 -20.87
C VAL A 493 -15.84 6.80 -21.24
N ALA A 494 -16.42 6.05 -20.29
CA ALA A 494 -16.96 4.72 -20.52
C ALA A 494 -18.41 4.84 -21.05
N THR A 495 -18.58 4.77 -22.36
CA THR A 495 -19.90 4.68 -23.02
C THR A 495 -20.01 3.34 -23.75
N SER A 496 -21.25 2.92 -24.04
CA SER A 496 -21.47 1.70 -24.82
C SER A 496 -20.74 1.68 -26.17
N SER A 497 -20.45 2.86 -26.74
CA SER A 497 -19.68 2.99 -27.98
C SER A 497 -18.17 2.74 -27.80
N THR A 498 -17.64 2.81 -26.59
CA THR A 498 -16.23 2.50 -26.29
C THR A 498 -16.01 1.04 -25.93
N ALA A 499 -17.04 0.29 -25.61
CA ALA A 499 -17.01 -1.14 -25.24
C ALA A 499 -17.18 -2.06 -26.46
N THR A 500 -16.57 -1.73 -27.60
CA THR A 500 -16.80 -2.48 -28.85
C THR A 500 -16.00 -3.76 -28.96
N ASN A 501 -14.85 -3.82 -28.29
CA ASN A 501 -14.00 -4.99 -28.29
C ASN A 501 -13.05 -5.02 -27.08
N ARG A 502 -12.46 -6.18 -26.82
CA ARG A 502 -11.51 -6.43 -25.72
C ARG A 502 -10.33 -5.42 -25.73
N GLY A 503 -9.72 -5.17 -26.89
CA GLY A 503 -8.53 -4.32 -26.99
C GLY A 503 -8.80 -2.86 -26.64
N SER A 504 -9.91 -2.28 -27.15
CA SER A 504 -10.30 -0.90 -26.84
C SER A 504 -10.69 -0.75 -25.35
N LEU A 505 -11.35 -1.74 -24.79
CA LEU A 505 -11.73 -1.72 -23.38
C LEU A 505 -10.53 -1.91 -22.45
N MET A 506 -9.52 -2.72 -22.84
CA MET A 506 -8.26 -2.82 -22.10
C MET A 506 -7.51 -1.48 -22.06
N GLN A 507 -7.48 -0.73 -23.17
CA GLN A 507 -6.87 0.60 -23.20
C GLN A 507 -7.64 1.57 -22.28
N LEU A 508 -8.96 1.54 -22.31
CA LEU A 508 -9.79 2.33 -21.44
C LEU A 508 -9.56 1.97 -19.96
N LEU A 509 -9.51 0.68 -19.63
CA LEU A 509 -9.21 0.20 -18.28
C LEU A 509 -7.87 0.72 -17.78
N ARG A 510 -6.80 0.59 -18.56
CA ARG A 510 -5.45 1.04 -18.19
C ARG A 510 -5.41 2.55 -17.93
N LYS A 511 -6.17 3.32 -18.72
CA LYS A 511 -6.34 4.76 -18.53
C LYS A 511 -7.15 5.09 -17.27
N GLU A 512 -8.30 4.44 -17.10
CA GLU A 512 -9.18 4.66 -15.95
C GLU A 512 -8.48 4.27 -14.63
N ARG A 513 -7.75 3.14 -14.65
CA ARG A 513 -6.98 2.70 -13.49
C ARG A 513 -5.88 3.71 -13.12
N ASN A 514 -5.15 4.27 -14.10
CA ASN A 514 -4.18 5.32 -13.83
C ASN A 514 -4.86 6.59 -13.29
N ALA A 515 -5.95 7.05 -13.90
CA ALA A 515 -6.68 8.24 -13.46
C ALA A 515 -7.22 8.09 -12.03
N GLU A 516 -7.72 6.90 -11.69
CA GLU A 516 -8.31 6.62 -10.38
C GLU A 516 -7.26 6.47 -9.27
N LEU A 517 -6.16 5.76 -9.55
CA LEU A 517 -5.18 5.34 -8.55
C LEU A 517 -3.87 6.14 -8.59
N MET A 518 -3.79 7.21 -9.38
CA MET A 518 -2.63 8.10 -9.46
C MET A 518 -2.18 8.53 -8.07
N PHE A 519 -0.88 8.44 -7.79
CA PHE A 519 -0.22 8.79 -6.52
C PHE A 519 -0.53 7.87 -5.32
N GLU A 520 -1.14 6.69 -5.55
CA GLU A 520 -1.41 5.70 -4.51
C GLU A 520 -0.34 4.60 -4.43
N GLY A 521 0.84 4.83 -5.02
CA GLY A 521 1.94 3.87 -4.98
C GLY A 521 1.70 2.59 -5.79
N LYS A 522 0.91 2.68 -6.87
CA LYS A 522 0.49 1.50 -7.65
C LYS A 522 0.92 1.53 -9.11
N ARG A 523 1.04 2.71 -9.71
CA ARG A 523 1.19 2.85 -11.15
C ARG A 523 2.38 2.11 -11.74
N PHE A 524 3.55 2.18 -11.11
CA PHE A 524 4.73 1.50 -11.64
C PHE A 524 4.60 -0.02 -11.54
N PHE A 525 3.97 -0.53 -10.48
CA PHE A 525 3.66 -1.95 -10.37
C PHE A 525 2.66 -2.42 -11.42
N ASP A 526 1.64 -1.61 -11.75
CA ASP A 526 0.73 -1.92 -12.86
C ASP A 526 1.49 -2.01 -14.19
N LEU A 527 2.41 -1.07 -14.46
CA LEU A 527 3.25 -1.10 -15.67
C LEU A 527 4.14 -2.34 -15.73
N ILE A 528 4.74 -2.77 -14.60
CA ILE A 528 5.51 -4.02 -14.52
C ILE A 528 4.60 -5.22 -14.82
N ARG A 529 3.40 -5.28 -14.26
CA ARG A 529 2.44 -6.37 -14.50
C ARG A 529 2.06 -6.44 -15.99
N TYR A 530 1.76 -5.32 -16.62
CA TYR A 530 1.46 -5.28 -18.05
C TYR A 530 2.66 -5.74 -18.88
N ALA A 531 3.88 -5.30 -18.56
CA ALA A 531 5.10 -5.72 -19.23
C ALA A 531 5.34 -7.24 -19.10
N ARG A 532 5.06 -7.83 -17.93
CA ARG A 532 5.15 -9.29 -17.71
C ARG A 532 4.17 -10.05 -18.61
N PHE A 533 2.93 -9.59 -18.74
CA PHE A 533 1.94 -10.21 -19.61
C PHE A 533 2.27 -10.02 -21.10
N ASP A 534 2.74 -8.84 -21.47
CA ASP A 534 3.13 -8.53 -22.85
C ASP A 534 4.48 -9.19 -23.25
N GLY A 535 5.25 -9.71 -22.26
CA GLY A 535 6.56 -10.33 -22.46
C GLY A 535 7.67 -9.36 -22.92
N ASN A 536 7.44 -8.05 -22.81
CA ASN A 536 8.38 -7.01 -23.19
C ASN A 536 8.17 -5.73 -22.37
N THR A 537 9.10 -4.77 -22.51
CA THR A 537 9.10 -3.52 -21.72
C THR A 537 8.46 -2.33 -22.44
N ASP A 538 7.87 -2.54 -23.61
CA ASP A 538 7.39 -1.45 -24.46
C ASP A 538 6.34 -0.58 -23.78
N ILE A 539 5.42 -1.19 -23.02
CA ILE A 539 4.40 -0.44 -22.30
C ILE A 539 5.02 0.50 -21.26
N VAL A 540 6.05 0.04 -20.53
CA VAL A 540 6.74 0.87 -19.53
C VAL A 540 7.48 1.99 -20.24
N ARG A 541 8.29 1.64 -21.26
CA ARG A 541 9.07 2.61 -22.03
C ARG A 541 8.18 3.70 -22.63
N ASN A 542 7.09 3.33 -23.30
CA ASN A 542 6.21 4.27 -24.00
C ASN A 542 5.52 5.25 -23.04
N ASN A 543 5.17 4.82 -21.84
CA ASN A 543 4.57 5.70 -20.83
C ASN A 543 5.63 6.61 -20.19
N VAL A 544 6.77 6.05 -19.77
CA VAL A 544 7.79 6.80 -19.01
C VAL A 544 8.60 7.76 -19.89
N THR A 545 8.74 7.49 -21.20
CA THR A 545 9.49 8.36 -22.14
C THR A 545 9.04 9.82 -22.11
N SER A 546 7.78 10.10 -21.83
CA SER A 546 7.24 11.46 -21.82
C SER A 546 7.92 12.40 -20.82
N LYS A 547 8.56 11.87 -19.78
CA LYS A 547 9.28 12.67 -18.77
C LYS A 547 10.80 12.78 -18.99
N ILE A 548 11.34 12.17 -20.05
CA ILE A 548 12.78 12.07 -20.28
C ILE A 548 13.20 12.83 -21.53
N SER A 549 14.11 13.80 -21.40
CA SER A 549 14.52 14.72 -22.47
C SER A 549 15.22 14.07 -23.65
N SER A 550 15.88 12.93 -23.46
CA SER A 550 16.62 12.21 -24.52
C SER A 550 15.74 11.37 -25.46
N GLY A 551 14.41 11.48 -25.37
CA GLY A 551 13.48 10.69 -26.18
C GLY A 551 13.40 9.21 -25.79
N GLY A 552 14.03 8.82 -24.68
CA GLY A 552 13.88 7.49 -24.06
C GLY A 552 14.35 6.28 -24.86
N THR A 553 15.04 6.49 -25.98
CA THR A 553 15.64 5.39 -26.76
C THR A 553 16.69 4.67 -25.90
N GLY A 554 16.41 3.43 -25.53
CA GLY A 554 17.26 2.64 -24.65
C GLY A 554 16.78 2.51 -23.20
N LEU A 555 15.69 3.20 -22.81
CA LEU A 555 15.04 2.96 -21.52
C LEU A 555 14.52 1.52 -21.43
N PHE A 556 14.76 0.88 -20.30
CA PHE A 556 14.28 -0.47 -19.98
C PHE A 556 14.55 -1.50 -21.10
N PRO A 557 15.81 -1.75 -21.48
CA PRO A 557 16.13 -2.65 -22.58
C PRO A 557 15.77 -4.12 -22.32
N SER A 558 15.51 -4.49 -21.05
CA SER A 558 14.99 -5.80 -20.67
C SER A 558 14.19 -5.70 -19.37
N MET A 559 13.45 -6.77 -19.03
CA MET A 559 12.66 -6.86 -17.79
C MET A 559 13.48 -6.61 -16.54
N ALA A 560 14.75 -6.99 -16.52
CA ALA A 560 15.62 -6.78 -15.36
C ALA A 560 15.77 -5.31 -14.95
N TYR A 561 15.63 -4.37 -15.90
CA TYR A 561 15.73 -2.93 -15.64
C TYR A 561 14.48 -2.36 -14.92
N LEU A 562 13.39 -3.11 -14.85
CA LEU A 562 12.19 -2.71 -14.14
C LEU A 562 12.36 -2.80 -12.63
N PHE A 563 13.28 -3.62 -12.15
CA PHE A 563 13.44 -3.93 -10.73
C PHE A 563 14.63 -3.20 -10.11
N TRP A 564 14.56 -3.00 -8.79
CA TRP A 564 15.62 -2.38 -8.02
C TRP A 564 16.85 -3.30 -7.87
N PRO A 565 18.07 -2.73 -7.74
CA PRO A 565 19.25 -3.48 -7.31
C PRO A 565 19.11 -3.87 -5.84
N TYR A 566 19.87 -4.88 -5.42
CA TYR A 566 20.09 -5.13 -4.01
C TYR A 566 20.99 -4.05 -3.42
N ALA A 567 20.73 -3.64 -2.18
CA ALA A 567 21.63 -2.73 -1.49
C ALA A 567 23.03 -3.37 -1.35
N LYS A 568 24.06 -2.55 -1.49
CA LYS A 568 25.45 -3.03 -1.41
C LYS A 568 25.73 -3.77 -0.10
N GLU A 569 25.19 -3.27 0.99
CA GLU A 569 25.33 -3.84 2.33
C GLU A 569 24.71 -5.24 2.43
N GLU A 570 23.53 -5.45 1.82
CA GLU A 570 22.84 -6.75 1.82
C GLU A 570 23.66 -7.83 1.09
N VAL A 571 24.26 -7.48 -0.06
CA VAL A 571 25.13 -8.39 -0.81
C VAL A 571 26.42 -8.70 -0.05
N GLN A 572 26.90 -7.75 0.78
CA GLN A 572 28.10 -7.97 1.59
C GLN A 572 27.86 -8.91 2.78
N VAL A 573 26.65 -8.86 3.36
CA VAL A 573 26.28 -9.64 4.54
C VAL A 573 25.80 -11.03 4.17
N ASN A 574 24.97 -11.16 3.12
CA ASN A 574 24.45 -12.44 2.66
C ASN A 574 25.32 -13.02 1.52
N PRO A 575 26.13 -14.06 1.78
CA PRO A 575 27.06 -14.63 0.79
C PRO A 575 26.36 -15.34 -0.38
N TYR A 576 25.07 -15.64 -0.26
CA TYR A 576 24.26 -16.30 -1.30
C TYR A 576 23.49 -15.30 -2.18
N LEU A 577 23.53 -14.01 -1.83
CA LEU A 577 22.82 -12.98 -2.58
C LEU A 577 23.72 -12.44 -3.71
N VAL A 578 23.34 -12.68 -4.95
CA VAL A 578 24.09 -12.25 -6.13
C VAL A 578 23.42 -11.06 -6.78
N GLN A 579 24.16 -9.94 -6.90
CA GLN A 579 23.66 -8.74 -7.56
C GLN A 579 23.34 -9.00 -9.05
N LYS A 580 22.23 -8.42 -9.52
CA LYS A 580 21.88 -8.47 -10.94
C LYS A 580 22.97 -7.82 -11.79
N SER A 581 23.39 -8.49 -12.86
CA SER A 581 24.53 -8.10 -13.70
C SER A 581 24.40 -6.69 -14.32
N ILE A 582 23.17 -6.21 -14.54
CA ILE A 582 22.89 -4.87 -15.08
C ILE A 582 23.33 -3.72 -14.15
N TYR A 583 23.57 -4.00 -12.86
CA TYR A 583 23.99 -3.02 -11.85
C TYR A 583 25.49 -3.04 -11.55
N GLY A 584 26.24 -3.93 -12.21
CA GLY A 584 27.69 -4.09 -12.04
C GLY A 584 28.57 -3.21 -12.91
N ALA A 585 28.05 -2.67 -14.02
CA ALA A 585 28.78 -1.83 -14.98
C ALA A 585 27.90 -0.63 -15.38
N GLY A 586 28.29 0.56 -14.97
CA GLY A 586 27.69 1.87 -15.24
C GLY A 586 26.41 1.91 -16.04
N ARG A 587 25.29 2.12 -15.36
CA ARG A 587 23.98 2.29 -15.98
C ARG A 587 23.93 3.64 -16.71
N THR A 588 23.32 3.70 -17.88
CA THR A 588 23.10 4.97 -18.59
C THR A 588 22.15 5.85 -17.78
N THR A 589 22.55 7.06 -17.46
CA THR A 589 21.70 8.08 -16.84
C THR A 589 20.90 8.81 -17.91
N TYR A 590 19.68 9.19 -17.58
CA TYR A 590 18.80 9.95 -18.46
C TYR A 590 18.51 11.32 -17.85
N ASP A 591 18.53 12.36 -18.67
CA ASP A 591 18.13 13.69 -18.22
C ASP A 591 16.62 13.84 -18.31
N ILE A 592 16.04 14.44 -17.30
CA ILE A 592 14.62 14.75 -17.22
C ILE A 592 14.38 16.04 -18.00
N ASN A 593 13.26 16.17 -18.70
CA ASN A 593 12.90 17.41 -19.37
C ASN A 593 12.81 18.55 -18.35
N GLU A 594 13.59 19.60 -18.51
CA GLU A 594 13.54 20.83 -17.71
C GLU A 594 12.33 21.71 -18.12
#